data_5db1cf2b429b5c6174306f2f5e877853
#
_entry.id   5db1cf2b429b5c6174306f2f5e877853
#
_cell.length_a   1.000
_cell.length_b   1.000
_cell.length_c   1.000
_cell.angle_alpha   90.00
_cell.angle_beta   90.00
_cell.angle_gamma   90.00
#
_symmetry.space_group_name_H-M   'P 1'
#
loop_
_entity.id
_entity.type
_entity.pdbx_description
1 polymer ?
#
loop_
_entity_poly.entity_id
_entity_poly.type
_entity_poly.pdbx_seq_one_letter_code
_entity_poly.pdbx_strand_id
1 'polypeptide(L)'
;MPPGTPLSQYLRARRALVRPEDAGLSPGGRRRVSGLRREELALLAGISPNYYLRLEQARDRHPSAQVLDALARALQLDGAETAFLHSLASLAPAAPRSRDEHERAPASIERLIGTWRTTPAVVHDRHLDILVANALAIALTPAFRPGVNAVRALFVEPELRGLYGDWEDAARTAVARLRTLVGREVDDPRFCELASELSARSADFRRMWARHDIQATGARPFTYNHPIVGPLELQPEMLAIIGTAGQILYLRHAEPGSPSERALSLLAGHAAETVPAGGRDSGALANSG
;
A
#
# COMPACT_ATOMS: atom_id res chain seq x y z
N MET A 1 -14.14 1.91 -24.94
CA MET A 1 -12.85 2.65 -25.03
C MET A 1 -11.78 1.75 -24.46
N PRO A 2 -10.60 1.59 -25.08
CA PRO A 2 -9.54 0.80 -24.48
C PRO A 2 -9.18 1.38 -23.11
N PRO A 3 -8.86 0.56 -22.11
CA PRO A 3 -8.43 1.02 -20.81
C PRO A 3 -7.19 1.90 -21.02
N GLY A 4 -7.23 3.14 -20.48
CA GLY A 4 -6.11 4.07 -20.57
C GLY A 4 -4.89 3.51 -19.81
N THR A 5 -3.67 3.93 -20.20
CA THR A 5 -2.46 3.59 -19.44
C THR A 5 -2.56 4.16 -18.01
N PRO A 6 -1.83 3.61 -17.02
CA PRO A 6 -1.78 4.15 -15.67
C PRO A 6 -1.41 5.62 -15.62
N LEU A 7 -0.43 6.02 -16.44
CA LEU A 7 -0.05 7.42 -16.59
C LEU A 7 -1.26 8.26 -16.99
N SER A 8 -2.04 7.83 -18.01
CA SER A 8 -3.21 8.58 -18.48
C SER A 8 -4.32 8.66 -17.44
N GLN A 9 -4.54 7.58 -16.69
CA GLN A 9 -5.53 7.52 -15.60
C GLN A 9 -5.12 8.43 -14.44
N TYR A 10 -3.85 8.36 -14.05
CA TYR A 10 -3.29 9.19 -12.99
C TYR A 10 -3.39 10.68 -13.30
N LEU A 11 -2.92 11.11 -14.48
CA LEU A 11 -3.00 12.50 -14.92
C LEU A 11 -4.44 13.02 -14.91
N ARG A 12 -5.40 12.23 -15.40
CA ARG A 12 -6.82 12.60 -15.41
C ARG A 12 -7.39 12.78 -14.01
N ALA A 13 -7.05 11.84 -13.11
CA ALA A 13 -7.56 11.89 -11.75
C ALA A 13 -6.98 13.06 -10.95
N ARG A 14 -5.66 13.28 -11.04
CA ARG A 14 -5.00 14.40 -10.35
C ARG A 14 -5.50 15.75 -10.86
N ARG A 15 -5.70 15.91 -12.16
CA ARG A 15 -6.28 17.13 -12.75
C ARG A 15 -7.68 17.40 -12.21
N ALA A 16 -8.47 16.40 -11.95
CA ALA A 16 -9.83 16.56 -11.41
C ALA A 16 -9.84 17.03 -9.94
N LEU A 17 -8.74 16.86 -9.21
CA LEU A 17 -8.63 17.23 -7.79
C LEU A 17 -8.11 18.66 -7.57
N VAL A 18 -7.29 19.20 -8.49
CA VAL A 18 -6.71 20.53 -8.35
C VAL A 18 -7.78 21.59 -8.67
N ARG A 19 -8.07 22.46 -7.71
CA ARG A 19 -8.97 23.58 -7.93
C ARG A 19 -8.27 24.68 -8.72
N PRO A 20 -8.94 25.35 -9.66
CA PRO A 20 -8.34 26.43 -10.43
C PRO A 20 -7.79 27.57 -9.58
N GLU A 21 -8.48 27.89 -8.49
CA GLU A 21 -8.07 28.94 -7.54
C GLU A 21 -6.73 28.59 -6.89
N ASP A 22 -6.54 27.32 -6.51
CA ASP A 22 -5.28 26.81 -5.89
C ASP A 22 -4.12 26.87 -6.90
N ALA A 23 -4.42 26.78 -8.20
CA ALA A 23 -3.44 26.90 -9.28
C ALA A 23 -3.25 28.34 -9.81
N GLY A 24 -3.80 29.34 -9.12
CA GLY A 24 -3.66 30.78 -9.49
C GLY A 24 -4.50 31.19 -10.69
N LEU A 25 -5.51 30.41 -11.06
CA LEU A 25 -6.42 30.75 -12.15
C LEU A 25 -7.70 31.38 -11.59
N SER A 26 -8.14 32.47 -12.22
CA SER A 26 -9.43 33.09 -11.87
C SER A 26 -10.58 32.11 -12.09
N PRO A 27 -11.57 32.03 -11.17
CA PRO A 27 -12.76 31.23 -11.37
C PRO A 27 -13.56 31.77 -12.55
N GLY A 28 -13.31 31.24 -13.73
CA GLY A 28 -14.03 31.62 -14.95
C GLY A 28 -15.38 30.97 -14.96
N GLY A 29 -16.47 31.76 -15.29
CA GLY A 29 -17.84 31.41 -15.54
C GLY A 29 -18.38 30.01 -15.22
N ARG A 30 -19.60 29.68 -15.63
CA ARG A 30 -20.29 28.42 -15.33
C ARG A 30 -19.43 27.19 -15.68
N ARG A 31 -18.82 26.56 -14.66
CA ARG A 31 -17.93 25.37 -14.83
C ARG A 31 -18.76 24.09 -14.84
N ARG A 32 -18.43 23.16 -15.76
CA ARG A 32 -19.00 21.81 -15.79
C ARG A 32 -18.14 20.80 -15.00
N VAL A 33 -16.92 21.19 -14.59
CA VAL A 33 -15.97 20.36 -13.85
C VAL A 33 -15.43 21.15 -12.66
N SER A 34 -15.25 20.49 -11.52
CA SER A 34 -14.72 21.10 -10.29
C SER A 34 -13.21 21.33 -10.35
N GLY A 35 -12.47 20.47 -11.06
CA GLY A 35 -11.02 20.55 -11.21
C GLY A 35 -10.58 21.35 -12.43
N LEU A 36 -9.26 21.31 -12.71
CA LEU A 36 -8.68 21.98 -13.88
C LEU A 36 -9.24 21.42 -15.20
N ARG A 37 -9.45 22.29 -16.17
CA ARG A 37 -9.69 21.90 -17.57
C ARG A 37 -8.37 21.44 -18.20
N ARG A 38 -8.44 20.64 -19.27
CA ARG A 38 -7.25 20.18 -20.01
C ARG A 38 -6.39 21.33 -20.52
N GLU A 39 -7.04 22.35 -21.03
CA GLU A 39 -6.39 23.57 -21.57
C GLU A 39 -5.71 24.35 -20.44
N GLU A 40 -6.33 24.43 -19.26
CA GLU A 40 -5.79 25.11 -18.09
C GLU A 40 -4.52 24.39 -17.57
N LEU A 41 -4.58 23.07 -17.44
CA LEU A 41 -3.40 22.29 -17.03
C LEU A 41 -2.28 22.36 -18.07
N ALA A 42 -2.62 22.28 -19.35
CA ALA A 42 -1.63 22.39 -20.42
C ALA A 42 -0.93 23.76 -20.40
N LEU A 43 -1.69 24.83 -20.17
CA LEU A 43 -1.15 26.19 -20.03
C LEU A 43 -0.19 26.28 -18.82
N LEU A 44 -0.61 25.79 -17.66
CA LEU A 44 0.20 25.80 -16.44
C LEU A 44 1.48 24.97 -16.59
N ALA A 45 1.43 23.87 -17.31
CA ALA A 45 2.58 23.01 -17.58
C ALA A 45 3.45 23.47 -18.76
N GLY A 46 3.05 24.53 -19.47
CA GLY A 46 3.81 25.05 -20.63
C GLY A 46 3.83 24.09 -21.83
N ILE A 47 2.79 23.24 -21.99
CA ILE A 47 2.67 22.28 -23.10
C ILE A 47 1.43 22.59 -23.94
N SER A 48 1.35 22.06 -25.16
CA SER A 48 0.17 22.27 -25.97
C SER A 48 -1.02 21.46 -25.45
N PRO A 49 -2.27 21.99 -25.49
CA PRO A 49 -3.47 21.25 -25.11
C PRO A 49 -3.64 19.93 -25.85
N ASN A 50 -3.24 19.89 -27.13
CA ASN A 50 -3.31 18.70 -27.95
C ASN A 50 -2.29 17.63 -27.49
N TYR A 51 -1.10 18.04 -27.07
CA TYR A 51 -0.11 17.12 -26.49
C TYR A 51 -0.61 16.51 -25.17
N TYR A 52 -1.16 17.34 -24.25
CA TYR A 52 -1.75 16.84 -23.02
C TYR A 52 -2.93 15.89 -23.29
N LEU A 53 -3.78 16.22 -24.27
CA LEU A 53 -4.88 15.32 -24.68
C LEU A 53 -4.38 13.94 -25.14
N ARG A 54 -3.27 13.90 -25.89
CA ARG A 54 -2.66 12.62 -26.31
C ARG A 54 -2.13 11.81 -25.13
N LEU A 55 -1.55 12.47 -24.11
CA LEU A 55 -1.14 11.80 -22.86
C LEU A 55 -2.34 11.21 -22.11
N GLU A 56 -3.44 11.98 -21.94
CA GLU A 56 -4.65 11.46 -21.29
C GLU A 56 -5.35 10.34 -22.09
N GLN A 57 -5.15 10.30 -23.40
CA GLN A 57 -5.70 9.25 -24.27
C GLN A 57 -4.76 8.05 -24.43
N ALA A 58 -3.63 8.02 -23.74
CA ALA A 58 -2.59 6.99 -23.88
C ALA A 58 -2.03 6.84 -25.31
N ARG A 59 -2.17 7.88 -26.14
CA ARG A 59 -1.60 7.93 -27.50
C ARG A 59 -0.13 8.35 -27.50
N ASP A 60 0.31 9.02 -26.46
CA ASP A 60 1.70 9.33 -26.17
C ASP A 60 2.05 8.69 -24.83
N ARG A 61 3.06 7.82 -24.82
CA ARG A 61 3.36 6.98 -23.64
C ARG A 61 4.70 7.32 -22.99
N HIS A 62 5.52 8.16 -23.62
CA HIS A 62 6.89 8.46 -23.18
C HIS A 62 7.15 9.97 -23.14
N PRO A 63 6.47 10.72 -22.25
CA PRO A 63 6.78 12.13 -22.05
C PRO A 63 8.20 12.28 -21.50
N SER A 64 8.89 13.38 -21.88
CA SER A 64 10.22 13.66 -21.33
C SER A 64 10.14 13.98 -19.83
N ALA A 65 11.27 13.81 -19.12
CA ALA A 65 11.37 14.17 -17.71
C ALA A 65 10.96 15.63 -17.45
N GLN A 66 11.34 16.55 -18.33
CA GLN A 66 10.96 17.97 -18.22
C GLN A 66 9.45 18.19 -18.30
N VAL A 67 8.75 17.44 -19.16
CA VAL A 67 7.29 17.50 -19.25
C VAL A 67 6.64 16.93 -17.99
N LEU A 68 7.17 15.83 -17.46
CA LEU A 68 6.67 15.24 -16.21
C LEU A 68 6.84 16.19 -15.03
N ASP A 69 8.00 16.85 -14.91
CA ASP A 69 8.26 17.85 -13.87
C ASP A 69 7.34 19.06 -14.01
N ALA A 70 7.07 19.50 -15.23
CA ALA A 70 6.15 20.61 -15.49
C ALA A 70 4.71 20.24 -15.12
N LEU A 71 4.27 19.01 -15.46
CA LEU A 71 2.97 18.48 -15.06
C LEU A 71 2.87 18.29 -13.55
N ALA A 72 3.93 17.81 -12.88
CA ALA A 72 3.98 17.65 -11.43
C ALA A 72 3.75 19.00 -10.73
N ARG A 73 4.46 20.05 -11.14
CA ARG A 73 4.27 21.39 -10.59
C ARG A 73 2.85 21.93 -10.83
N ALA A 74 2.34 21.80 -12.06
CA ALA A 74 1.00 22.28 -12.43
C ALA A 74 -0.12 21.53 -11.70
N LEU A 75 0.11 20.26 -11.36
CA LEU A 75 -0.79 19.40 -10.59
C LEU A 75 -0.56 19.51 -9.07
N GLN A 76 0.41 20.32 -8.63
CA GLN A 76 0.77 20.52 -7.22
C GLN A 76 1.13 19.21 -6.50
N LEU A 77 1.83 18.32 -7.22
CA LEU A 77 2.26 17.04 -6.68
C LEU A 77 3.40 17.23 -5.67
N ASP A 78 3.36 16.47 -4.60
CA ASP A 78 4.49 16.37 -3.67
C ASP A 78 5.65 15.54 -4.24
N GLY A 79 6.74 15.39 -3.47
CA GLY A 79 7.92 14.65 -3.93
C GLY A 79 7.65 13.17 -4.23
N ALA A 80 6.78 12.51 -3.43
CA ALA A 80 6.44 11.10 -3.63
C ALA A 80 5.51 10.93 -4.85
N GLU A 81 4.54 11.79 -4.99
CA GLU A 81 3.62 11.85 -6.13
C GLU A 81 4.37 12.14 -7.44
N THR A 82 5.36 13.04 -7.40
CA THR A 82 6.25 13.34 -8.53
C THR A 82 7.08 12.12 -8.91
N ALA A 83 7.73 11.46 -7.94
CA ALA A 83 8.50 10.24 -8.19
C ALA A 83 7.62 9.13 -8.78
N PHE A 84 6.37 9.00 -8.31
CA PHE A 84 5.41 8.06 -8.88
C PHE A 84 5.03 8.43 -10.32
N LEU A 85 4.75 9.69 -10.62
CA LEU A 85 4.47 10.15 -11.98
C LEU A 85 5.61 9.75 -12.94
N HIS A 86 6.87 9.97 -12.53
CA HIS A 86 8.04 9.54 -13.30
C HIS A 86 8.09 8.01 -13.46
N SER A 87 7.79 7.24 -12.40
CA SER A 87 7.78 5.78 -12.47
C SER A 87 6.76 5.27 -13.48
N LEU A 88 5.57 5.87 -13.55
CA LEU A 88 4.53 5.51 -14.51
C LEU A 88 4.92 5.75 -15.97
N ALA A 89 5.77 6.75 -16.23
CA ALA A 89 6.26 7.06 -17.56
C ALA A 89 7.47 6.20 -17.97
N SER A 90 8.21 5.67 -17.00
CA SER A 90 9.43 4.87 -17.22
C SER A 90 9.15 3.38 -17.37
N LEU A 91 7.89 2.95 -17.26
CA LEU A 91 7.52 1.54 -17.31
C LEU A 91 7.78 0.95 -18.70
N ALA A 92 8.94 0.29 -18.86
CA ALA A 92 9.09 -0.76 -19.85
C ALA A 92 8.15 -1.93 -19.47
N PRO A 93 7.54 -2.64 -20.44
CA PRO A 93 6.74 -3.82 -20.14
C PRO A 93 7.57 -4.79 -19.30
N ALA A 94 7.13 -5.06 -18.07
CA ALA A 94 7.78 -6.09 -17.25
C ALA A 94 7.65 -7.43 -17.99
N ALA A 95 8.76 -8.16 -18.11
CA ALA A 95 8.74 -9.50 -18.69
C ALA A 95 7.71 -10.36 -17.90
N PRO A 96 6.87 -11.17 -18.59
CA PRO A 96 5.89 -12.02 -17.94
C PRO A 96 6.61 -12.97 -16.99
N ARG A 97 6.47 -12.75 -15.68
CA ARG A 97 6.96 -13.67 -14.66
C ARG A 97 5.99 -14.82 -14.53
N SER A 98 6.53 -16.03 -14.43
CA SER A 98 5.77 -17.28 -14.36
C SER A 98 4.67 -17.26 -13.29
N ARG A 99 3.55 -17.85 -13.64
CA ARG A 99 2.24 -17.76 -12.98
C ARG A 99 2.09 -18.63 -11.74
N ASP A 100 3.06 -19.50 -11.44
CA ASP A 100 2.90 -20.56 -10.45
C ASP A 100 4.13 -20.64 -9.54
N GLU A 101 3.87 -20.19 -8.33
CA GLU A 101 4.30 -20.78 -7.06
C GLU A 101 3.81 -19.81 -5.99
N HIS A 102 3.10 -20.31 -5.00
CA HIS A 102 2.82 -19.56 -3.79
C HIS A 102 4.19 -19.13 -3.26
N GLU A 103 4.51 -17.87 -3.49
CA GLU A 103 5.81 -17.33 -3.17
C GLU A 103 6.01 -17.46 -1.66
N ARG A 104 7.00 -18.23 -1.25
CA ARG A 104 7.29 -18.44 0.18
C ARG A 104 8.29 -17.40 0.65
N ALA A 105 8.14 -16.96 1.88
CA ALA A 105 9.17 -16.15 2.51
C ALA A 105 10.46 -16.97 2.68
N PRO A 106 11.64 -16.34 2.55
CA PRO A 106 12.90 -17.04 2.84
C PRO A 106 12.91 -17.58 4.27
N ALA A 107 13.25 -18.86 4.43
CA ALA A 107 13.27 -19.52 5.75
C ALA A 107 14.22 -18.84 6.76
N SER A 108 15.24 -18.14 6.29
CA SER A 108 16.10 -17.30 7.13
C SER A 108 15.38 -16.12 7.73
N ILE A 109 14.52 -15.46 6.95
CA ILE A 109 13.70 -14.31 7.40
C ILE A 109 12.61 -14.79 8.36
N GLU A 110 11.95 -15.92 8.06
CA GLU A 110 10.97 -16.52 8.97
C GLU A 110 11.58 -16.81 10.34
N ARG A 111 12.76 -17.46 10.38
CA ARG A 111 13.49 -17.69 11.64
C ARG A 111 13.87 -16.40 12.34
N LEU A 112 14.34 -15.39 11.59
CA LEU A 112 14.74 -14.10 12.14
C LEU A 112 13.58 -13.42 12.85
N ILE A 113 12.44 -13.22 12.17
CA ILE A 113 11.28 -12.54 12.77
C ILE A 113 10.67 -13.35 13.91
N GLY A 114 10.79 -14.67 13.89
CA GLY A 114 10.36 -15.57 14.98
C GLY A 114 11.11 -15.36 16.28
N THR A 115 12.32 -14.78 16.25
CA THR A 115 13.08 -14.44 17.46
C THR A 115 12.64 -13.10 18.08
N TRP A 116 11.91 -12.27 17.34
CA TRP A 116 11.52 -10.95 17.81
C TRP A 116 10.30 -11.02 18.74
N ARG A 117 10.53 -10.69 20.01
CA ARG A 117 9.51 -10.79 21.06
C ARG A 117 8.68 -9.54 21.25
N THR A 118 9.23 -8.37 20.91
CA THR A 118 8.61 -7.05 21.19
C THR A 118 8.29 -6.26 19.92
N THR A 119 8.60 -6.82 18.75
CA THR A 119 8.37 -6.15 17.46
C THR A 119 7.45 -7.01 16.60
N PRO A 120 6.18 -6.61 16.40
CA PRO A 120 5.30 -7.23 15.41
C PRO A 120 5.92 -7.16 14.02
N ALA A 121 6.04 -8.31 13.36
CA ALA A 121 6.69 -8.41 12.06
C ALA A 121 5.95 -9.38 11.14
N VAL A 122 5.77 -8.98 9.88
CA VAL A 122 5.21 -9.82 8.82
C VAL A 122 6.03 -9.70 7.55
N VAL A 123 6.05 -10.74 6.75
CA VAL A 123 6.47 -10.65 5.35
C VAL A 123 5.23 -10.79 4.48
N HIS A 124 5.07 -9.88 3.56
CA HIS A 124 4.04 -10.00 2.52
C HIS A 124 4.68 -9.97 1.14
N ASP A 125 3.98 -10.55 0.18
CA ASP A 125 4.34 -10.45 -1.23
C ASP A 125 3.98 -9.10 -1.83
N ARG A 126 4.23 -8.93 -3.11
CA ARG A 126 3.88 -7.73 -3.87
C ARG A 126 2.36 -7.46 -3.95
N HIS A 127 1.53 -8.49 -3.78
CA HIS A 127 0.05 -8.37 -3.78
C HIS A 127 -0.52 -8.08 -2.39
N LEU A 128 0.34 -7.93 -1.37
CA LEU A 128 -0.01 -7.70 0.04
C LEU A 128 -0.65 -8.94 0.70
N ASP A 129 -0.39 -10.14 0.13
CA ASP A 129 -0.71 -11.40 0.79
C ASP A 129 0.35 -11.70 1.86
N ILE A 130 -0.07 -11.97 3.08
CA ILE A 130 0.83 -12.27 4.19
C ILE A 130 1.41 -13.67 3.99
N LEU A 131 2.72 -13.76 3.84
CA LEU A 131 3.44 -15.02 3.65
C LEU A 131 3.85 -15.65 5.00
N VAL A 132 4.35 -14.83 5.91
CA VAL A 132 4.77 -15.24 7.25
C VAL A 132 4.57 -14.08 8.23
N ALA A 133 4.30 -14.39 9.49
CA ALA A 133 4.17 -13.44 10.57
C ALA A 133 4.71 -14.03 11.87
N ASN A 134 5.26 -13.19 12.75
CA ASN A 134 5.55 -13.64 14.10
C ASN A 134 4.29 -13.63 14.99
N ALA A 135 4.36 -14.32 16.13
CA ALA A 135 3.22 -14.48 17.03
C ALA A 135 2.65 -13.13 17.50
N LEU A 136 3.52 -12.15 17.76
CA LEU A 136 3.10 -10.82 18.20
C LEU A 136 2.35 -10.03 17.10
N ALA A 137 2.73 -10.19 15.85
CA ALA A 137 2.00 -9.58 14.73
C ALA A 137 0.59 -10.16 14.59
N ILE A 138 0.44 -11.48 14.72
CA ILE A 138 -0.86 -12.16 14.69
C ILE A 138 -1.72 -11.74 15.88
N ALA A 139 -1.11 -11.58 17.06
CA ALA A 139 -1.81 -11.09 18.24
C ALA A 139 -2.26 -9.63 18.10
N LEU A 140 -1.45 -8.79 17.43
CA LEU A 140 -1.79 -7.38 17.20
C LEU A 140 -3.03 -7.23 16.30
N THR A 141 -3.12 -8.03 15.24
CA THR A 141 -4.26 -7.99 14.31
C THR A 141 -4.41 -9.29 13.53
N PRO A 142 -5.63 -9.84 13.41
CA PRO A 142 -5.89 -11.02 12.59
C PRO A 142 -5.60 -10.82 11.10
N ALA A 143 -5.56 -9.57 10.62
CA ALA A 143 -5.16 -9.25 9.25
C ALA A 143 -3.72 -9.66 8.90
N PHE A 144 -2.89 -9.93 9.91
CA PHE A 144 -1.50 -10.37 9.74
C PHE A 144 -1.29 -11.88 9.79
N ARG A 145 -2.35 -12.65 9.75
CA ARG A 145 -2.23 -14.13 9.63
C ARG A 145 -1.71 -14.52 8.25
N PRO A 146 -0.79 -15.49 8.16
CA PRO A 146 -0.37 -16.05 6.88
C PRO A 146 -1.56 -16.50 6.02
N GLY A 147 -1.50 -16.22 4.73
CA GLY A 147 -2.57 -16.50 3.78
C GLY A 147 -3.67 -15.43 3.70
N VAL A 148 -3.67 -14.44 4.58
CA VAL A 148 -4.60 -13.31 4.53
C VAL A 148 -4.04 -12.22 3.61
N ASN A 149 -4.89 -11.65 2.74
CA ASN A 149 -4.56 -10.42 2.06
C ASN A 149 -4.88 -9.23 2.96
N ALA A 150 -3.85 -8.47 3.36
CA ALA A 150 -3.98 -7.41 4.36
C ALA A 150 -4.95 -6.28 3.93
N VAL A 151 -4.97 -5.95 2.63
CA VAL A 151 -5.91 -4.93 2.11
C VAL A 151 -7.34 -5.46 2.08
N ARG A 152 -7.53 -6.70 1.62
CA ARG A 152 -8.86 -7.33 1.63
C ARG A 152 -9.44 -7.36 3.04
N ALA A 153 -8.67 -7.83 4.02
CA ALA A 153 -9.09 -7.88 5.41
C ALA A 153 -9.54 -6.50 5.91
N LEU A 154 -8.75 -5.47 5.69
CA LEU A 154 -9.03 -4.11 6.15
C LEU A 154 -10.37 -3.56 5.64
N PHE A 155 -10.78 -3.91 4.41
CA PHE A 155 -12.02 -3.39 3.81
C PHE A 155 -13.24 -4.30 3.97
N VAL A 156 -13.02 -5.59 4.26
CA VAL A 156 -14.10 -6.60 4.25
C VAL A 156 -14.44 -7.07 5.66
N GLU A 157 -13.48 -7.05 6.59
CA GLU A 157 -13.69 -7.50 7.97
C GLU A 157 -14.11 -6.33 8.87
N PRO A 158 -15.39 -6.33 9.36
CA PRO A 158 -15.91 -5.20 10.14
C PRO A 158 -15.15 -4.97 11.46
N GLU A 159 -14.60 -6.04 12.04
CA GLU A 159 -13.87 -6.02 13.31
C GLU A 159 -12.60 -5.14 13.24
N LEU A 160 -11.98 -5.06 12.07
CA LEU A 160 -10.79 -4.25 11.88
C LEU A 160 -11.08 -2.74 11.93
N ARG A 161 -12.31 -2.31 11.69
CA ARG A 161 -12.67 -0.89 11.82
C ARG A 161 -12.51 -0.38 13.26
N GLY A 162 -12.89 -1.20 14.23
CA GLY A 162 -12.76 -0.84 15.65
C GLY A 162 -11.33 -0.95 16.17
N LEU A 163 -10.52 -1.82 15.53
CA LEU A 163 -9.14 -2.03 15.94
C LEU A 163 -8.24 -0.83 15.58
N TYR A 164 -8.45 -0.16 14.45
CA TYR A 164 -7.68 1.03 14.08
C TYR A 164 -8.27 2.28 14.72
N GLY A 165 -7.44 3.10 15.40
CA GLY A 165 -7.88 4.35 15.98
C GLY A 165 -8.36 5.37 14.94
N ASP A 166 -7.70 5.41 13.78
CA ASP A 166 -8.16 6.08 12.56
C ASP A 166 -8.16 5.07 11.40
N TRP A 167 -9.29 4.35 11.27
CA TRP A 167 -9.46 3.37 10.19
C TRP A 167 -9.41 4.01 8.80
N GLU A 168 -9.94 5.22 8.66
CA GLU A 168 -9.99 5.89 7.36
C GLU A 168 -8.58 6.25 6.88
N ASP A 169 -7.69 6.69 7.77
CA ASP A 169 -6.29 6.95 7.43
C ASP A 169 -5.52 5.66 7.11
N ALA A 170 -5.73 4.60 7.88
CA ALA A 170 -5.18 3.28 7.60
C ALA A 170 -5.64 2.75 6.24
N ALA A 171 -6.93 2.90 5.92
CA ALA A 171 -7.52 2.49 4.66
C ALA A 171 -6.97 3.31 3.47
N ARG A 172 -6.85 4.64 3.59
CA ARG A 172 -6.21 5.49 2.57
C ARG A 172 -4.77 5.07 2.32
N THR A 173 -4.01 4.83 3.38
CA THR A 173 -2.63 4.33 3.32
C THR A 173 -2.53 3.01 2.56
N ALA A 174 -3.40 2.05 2.87
CA ALA A 174 -3.43 0.75 2.21
C ALA A 174 -3.78 0.86 0.71
N VAL A 175 -4.76 1.70 0.35
CA VAL A 175 -5.14 1.97 -1.05
C VAL A 175 -4.01 2.63 -1.81
N ALA A 176 -3.37 3.65 -1.24
CA ALA A 176 -2.26 4.34 -1.88
C ALA A 176 -1.08 3.39 -2.13
N ARG A 177 -0.79 2.50 -1.17
CA ARG A 177 0.24 1.47 -1.31
C ARG A 177 -0.11 0.46 -2.40
N LEU A 178 -1.32 -0.09 -2.39
CA LEU A 178 -1.79 -1.01 -3.43
C LEU A 178 -1.66 -0.36 -4.81
N ARG A 179 -2.03 0.90 -4.96
CA ARG A 179 -1.91 1.66 -6.21
C ARG A 179 -0.47 1.81 -6.68
N THR A 180 0.45 2.10 -5.76
CA THR A 180 1.88 2.21 -6.09
C THR A 180 2.42 0.89 -6.63
N LEU A 181 1.98 -0.24 -6.07
CA LEU A 181 2.35 -1.57 -6.55
C LEU A 181 1.71 -1.88 -7.90
N VAL A 182 0.41 -1.66 -8.06
CA VAL A 182 -0.33 -1.80 -9.34
C VAL A 182 0.27 -0.93 -10.43
N GLY A 183 0.63 0.32 -10.12
CA GLY A 183 1.22 1.24 -11.09
C GLY A 183 2.53 0.74 -11.69
N ARG A 184 3.24 -0.12 -11.00
CA ARG A 184 4.48 -0.77 -11.50
C ARG A 184 4.22 -2.03 -12.33
N GLU A 185 3.07 -2.69 -12.17
CA GLU A 185 2.74 -3.96 -12.81
C GLU A 185 1.29 -3.96 -13.33
N VAL A 186 1.03 -3.08 -14.29
CA VAL A 186 -0.29 -2.77 -14.85
C VAL A 186 -1.01 -3.96 -15.44
N ASP A 187 -0.27 -4.93 -15.94
CA ASP A 187 -0.80 -6.11 -16.62
C ASP A 187 -0.87 -7.33 -15.68
N ASP A 188 -0.64 -7.16 -14.36
CA ASP A 188 -0.77 -8.25 -13.41
C ASP A 188 -2.26 -8.54 -13.12
N PRO A 189 -2.79 -9.71 -13.54
CA PRO A 189 -4.21 -10.05 -13.38
C PRO A 189 -4.66 -10.06 -11.91
N ARG A 190 -3.80 -10.47 -10.97
CA ARG A 190 -4.13 -10.55 -9.53
C ARG A 190 -4.43 -9.18 -8.94
N PHE A 191 -3.69 -8.14 -9.35
CA PHE A 191 -4.01 -6.77 -8.94
C PHE A 191 -5.36 -6.31 -9.49
N CYS A 192 -5.65 -6.60 -10.75
CA CYS A 192 -6.92 -6.26 -11.38
C CYS A 192 -8.09 -6.99 -10.69
N GLU A 193 -7.93 -8.27 -10.38
CA GLU A 193 -8.91 -9.09 -9.66
C GLU A 193 -9.16 -8.53 -8.25
N LEU A 194 -8.09 -8.26 -7.48
CA LEU A 194 -8.20 -7.69 -6.13
C LEU A 194 -8.89 -6.32 -6.14
N ALA A 195 -8.50 -5.42 -7.03
CA ALA A 195 -9.11 -4.10 -7.14
C ALA A 195 -10.58 -4.18 -7.56
N SER A 196 -10.93 -5.10 -8.47
CA SER A 196 -12.31 -5.34 -8.91
C SER A 196 -13.16 -5.93 -7.79
N GLU A 197 -12.67 -6.94 -7.08
CA GLU A 197 -13.33 -7.55 -5.91
C GLU A 197 -13.61 -6.50 -4.84
N LEU A 198 -12.58 -5.74 -4.44
CA LEU A 198 -12.71 -4.72 -3.40
C LEU A 198 -13.64 -3.58 -3.83
N SER A 199 -13.62 -3.20 -5.11
CA SER A 199 -14.55 -2.21 -5.66
C SER A 199 -15.99 -2.70 -5.65
N ALA A 200 -16.24 -3.99 -5.84
CA ALA A 200 -17.57 -4.56 -5.75
C ALA A 200 -18.08 -4.66 -4.29
N ARG A 201 -17.20 -5.02 -3.35
CA ARG A 201 -17.54 -5.34 -1.96
C ARG A 201 -17.51 -4.15 -1.01
N SER A 202 -16.75 -3.08 -1.31
CA SER A 202 -16.57 -1.93 -0.42
C SER A 202 -16.80 -0.60 -1.12
N ALA A 203 -17.81 0.15 -0.65
CA ALA A 203 -18.06 1.52 -1.12
C ALA A 203 -16.90 2.46 -0.72
N ASP A 204 -16.32 2.26 0.45
CA ASP A 204 -15.17 3.03 0.93
C ASP A 204 -13.95 2.80 0.04
N PHE A 205 -13.67 1.53 -0.32
CA PHE A 205 -12.58 1.24 -1.25
C PHE A 205 -12.80 1.91 -2.60
N ARG A 206 -14.02 1.81 -3.20
CA ARG A 206 -14.33 2.50 -4.47
C ARG A 206 -14.06 4.00 -4.40
N ARG A 207 -14.53 4.65 -3.32
CA ARG A 207 -14.37 6.09 -3.11
C ARG A 207 -12.88 6.46 -3.04
N MET A 208 -12.11 5.74 -2.23
CA MET A 208 -10.68 5.99 -2.05
C MET A 208 -9.87 5.64 -3.31
N TRP A 209 -10.22 4.54 -3.96
CA TRP A 209 -9.58 4.12 -5.22
C TRP A 209 -9.78 5.13 -6.34
N ALA A 210 -10.96 5.76 -6.43
CA ALA A 210 -11.24 6.78 -7.45
C ALA A 210 -10.42 8.08 -7.29
N ARG A 211 -9.94 8.38 -6.07
CA ARG A 211 -9.18 9.62 -5.80
C ARG A 211 -7.76 9.60 -6.33
N HIS A 212 -7.19 8.44 -6.61
CA HIS A 212 -5.80 8.28 -7.07
C HIS A 212 -4.77 8.91 -6.11
N ASP A 213 -5.07 8.96 -4.83
CA ASP A 213 -4.13 9.41 -3.82
C ASP A 213 -2.94 8.44 -3.76
N ILE A 214 -1.73 8.99 -3.66
CA ILE A 214 -0.49 8.25 -3.45
C ILE A 214 0.07 8.74 -2.13
N GLN A 215 0.53 7.80 -1.33
CA GLN A 215 1.12 8.15 -0.05
C GLN A 215 2.55 8.66 -0.26
N ALA A 216 2.84 9.82 0.33
CA ALA A 216 4.21 10.25 0.54
C ALA A 216 4.96 9.18 1.37
N THR A 217 6.22 8.95 1.05
CA THR A 217 7.13 8.05 1.76
C THR A 217 7.50 8.61 3.15
N GLY A 218 6.50 8.88 3.98
CA GLY A 218 6.66 9.27 5.37
C GLY A 218 5.69 8.43 6.18
N ALA A 219 6.22 7.42 6.85
CA ALA A 219 5.40 6.55 7.67
C ALA A 219 4.86 7.34 8.86
N ARG A 220 3.56 7.64 8.87
CA ARG A 220 2.89 8.13 10.06
C ARG A 220 2.67 6.97 11.04
N PRO A 221 2.69 7.23 12.35
CA PRO A 221 2.30 6.24 13.33
C PRO A 221 0.88 5.74 13.07
N PHE A 222 0.66 4.46 13.28
CA PHE A 222 -0.68 3.89 13.31
C PHE A 222 -1.14 3.78 14.75
N THR A 223 -2.37 4.22 15.01
CA THR A 223 -3.02 4.01 16.30
C THR A 223 -3.91 2.78 16.24
N TYR A 224 -3.86 1.97 17.28
CA TYR A 224 -4.69 0.79 17.48
C TYR A 224 -5.47 0.92 18.77
N ASN A 225 -6.73 0.51 18.78
CA ASN A 225 -7.55 0.30 19.97
C ASN A 225 -7.62 -1.20 20.25
N HIS A 226 -6.51 -1.76 20.77
CA HIS A 226 -6.41 -3.20 20.95
C HIS A 226 -7.28 -3.69 22.11
N PRO A 227 -8.12 -4.75 21.94
CA PRO A 227 -9.10 -5.16 22.94
C PRO A 227 -8.48 -5.66 24.26
N ILE A 228 -7.25 -6.17 24.25
CA ILE A 228 -6.58 -6.70 25.44
C ILE A 228 -5.71 -5.65 26.11
N VAL A 229 -4.92 -4.90 25.35
CA VAL A 229 -3.90 -4.00 25.90
C VAL A 229 -4.22 -2.51 25.75
N GLY A 230 -5.38 -2.19 25.19
CA GLY A 230 -5.83 -0.81 24.99
C GLY A 230 -5.15 -0.07 23.84
N PRO A 231 -5.02 1.25 23.93
CA PRO A 231 -4.49 2.06 22.83
C PRO A 231 -2.99 1.84 22.64
N LEU A 232 -2.59 1.71 21.36
CA LEU A 232 -1.21 1.56 20.90
C LEU A 232 -0.94 2.56 19.79
N GLU A 233 0.21 3.20 19.83
CA GLU A 233 0.76 4.00 18.73
C GLU A 233 2.05 3.34 18.25
N LEU A 234 2.07 2.91 16.98
CA LEU A 234 3.15 2.11 16.43
C LEU A 234 3.65 2.70 15.12
N GLN A 235 4.96 2.85 15.02
CA GLN A 235 5.65 3.28 13.80
C GLN A 235 5.76 2.10 12.84
N PRO A 236 5.40 2.28 11.56
CA PRO A 236 5.61 1.26 10.54
C PRO A 236 6.99 1.41 9.90
N GLU A 237 7.68 0.29 9.69
CA GLU A 237 8.88 0.23 8.86
C GLU A 237 8.74 -0.83 7.79
N MET A 238 9.33 -0.56 6.62
CA MET A 238 9.26 -1.43 5.46
C MET A 238 10.65 -1.65 4.88
N LEU A 239 11.08 -2.91 4.86
CA LEU A 239 12.38 -3.32 4.35
C LEU A 239 12.21 -4.27 3.17
N ALA A 240 12.78 -3.94 2.01
CA ALA A 240 12.77 -4.82 0.86
C ALA A 240 13.68 -6.04 1.11
N ILE A 241 13.19 -7.24 0.82
CA ILE A 241 13.98 -8.47 0.93
C ILE A 241 14.68 -8.69 -0.42
N ILE A 242 15.99 -8.48 -0.43
CA ILE A 242 16.82 -8.65 -1.64
C ILE A 242 16.80 -10.11 -2.08
N GLY A 243 16.74 -10.36 -3.38
CA GLY A 243 16.72 -11.71 -3.95
C GLY A 243 15.32 -12.34 -4.02
N THR A 244 14.26 -11.59 -3.67
CA THR A 244 12.88 -12.02 -3.81
C THR A 244 12.16 -11.23 -4.90
N ALA A 245 10.99 -11.69 -5.34
CA ALA A 245 10.18 -11.02 -6.36
C ALA A 245 9.33 -9.85 -5.77
N GLY A 246 9.91 -9.04 -4.89
CA GLY A 246 9.27 -7.85 -4.33
C GLY A 246 8.63 -8.08 -2.95
N GLN A 247 9.12 -9.08 -2.21
CA GLN A 247 8.68 -9.28 -0.83
C GLN A 247 9.18 -8.16 0.07
N ILE A 248 8.34 -7.78 1.01
CA ILE A 248 8.61 -6.73 1.99
C ILE A 248 8.47 -7.30 3.39
N LEU A 249 9.48 -7.09 4.19
CA LEU A 249 9.41 -7.24 5.64
C LEU A 249 8.81 -5.95 6.21
N TYR A 250 7.65 -6.08 6.83
CA TYR A 250 6.89 -5.00 7.40
C TYR A 250 6.85 -5.13 8.92
N LEU A 251 7.33 -4.12 9.62
CA LEU A 251 7.42 -4.10 11.07
C LEU A 251 6.52 -3.01 11.66
N ARG A 252 6.19 -3.20 12.93
CA ARG A 252 5.58 -2.18 13.79
C ARG A 252 6.40 -2.05 15.06
N HIS A 253 6.85 -0.87 15.39
CA HIS A 253 7.56 -0.66 16.66
C HIS A 253 6.98 0.52 17.43
N ALA A 254 7.06 0.46 18.74
CA ALA A 254 6.71 1.56 19.62
C ALA A 254 7.93 2.44 19.86
N GLU A 255 7.68 3.69 20.21
CA GLU A 255 8.73 4.58 20.71
C GLU A 255 9.27 4.02 22.04
N PRO A 256 10.60 3.92 22.20
CA PRO A 256 11.22 3.42 23.42
C PRO A 256 10.75 4.21 24.67
N GLY A 257 10.43 3.50 25.75
CA GLY A 257 9.93 4.08 26.99
C GLY A 257 8.46 4.49 26.98
N SER A 258 7.77 4.39 25.82
CA SER A 258 6.38 4.82 25.67
C SER A 258 5.38 3.87 26.39
N PRO A 259 4.13 4.33 26.61
CA PRO A 259 3.04 3.44 27.00
C PRO A 259 2.80 2.30 26.01
N SER A 260 3.00 2.56 24.71
CA SER A 260 2.81 1.59 23.64
C SER A 260 3.83 0.45 23.69
N GLU A 261 5.08 0.74 24.06
CA GLU A 261 6.10 -0.31 24.25
C GLU A 261 5.72 -1.26 25.39
N ARG A 262 5.22 -0.71 26.51
CA ARG A 262 4.73 -1.53 27.64
C ARG A 262 3.53 -2.39 27.23
N ALA A 263 2.58 -1.81 26.49
CA ALA A 263 1.42 -2.51 25.99
C ALA A 263 1.79 -3.64 24.98
N LEU A 264 2.78 -3.41 24.09
CA LEU A 264 3.32 -4.46 23.23
C LEU A 264 3.97 -5.60 24.02
N SER A 265 4.68 -5.27 25.11
CA SER A 265 5.31 -6.27 25.97
C SER A 265 4.26 -7.14 26.67
N LEU A 266 3.15 -6.54 27.13
CA LEU A 266 2.02 -7.28 27.68
C LEU A 266 1.35 -8.17 26.64
N LEU A 267 1.12 -7.64 25.42
CA LEU A 267 0.55 -8.42 24.32
C LEU A 267 1.44 -9.62 23.94
N ALA A 268 2.76 -9.43 23.97
CA ALA A 268 3.72 -10.51 23.72
C ALA A 268 3.62 -11.64 24.74
N GLY A 269 3.40 -11.31 26.03
CA GLY A 269 3.12 -12.29 27.07
C GLY A 269 1.88 -13.12 26.77
N HIS A 270 0.77 -12.48 26.44
CA HIS A 270 -0.48 -13.17 26.03
C HIS A 270 -0.30 -14.04 24.80
N ALA A 271 0.43 -13.54 23.79
CA ALA A 271 0.72 -14.31 22.57
C ALA A 271 1.53 -15.57 22.83
N ALA A 272 2.47 -15.54 23.79
CA ALA A 272 3.28 -16.70 24.18
C ALA A 272 2.46 -17.78 24.91
N GLU A 273 1.47 -17.40 25.69
CA GLU A 273 0.57 -18.32 26.39
C GLU A 273 -0.43 -19.02 25.48
N THR A 274 -0.82 -18.37 24.38
CA THR A 274 -1.82 -18.89 23.42
C THR A 274 -1.24 -19.83 22.37
N VAL A 275 0.08 -19.89 22.20
CA VAL A 275 0.72 -20.87 21.32
C VAL A 275 0.81 -22.20 22.08
N PRO A 276 0.03 -23.26 21.71
CA PRO A 276 0.17 -24.56 22.36
C PRO A 276 1.59 -25.03 22.19
N ALA A 277 2.19 -25.51 23.28
CA ALA A 277 3.51 -26.14 23.29
C ALA A 277 3.46 -27.43 22.43
N GLY A 278 3.49 -27.23 21.11
CA GLY A 278 3.46 -28.29 20.11
C GLY A 278 4.81 -28.97 19.98
N GLY A 279 4.90 -30.22 20.45
CA GLY A 279 5.82 -31.22 19.95
C GLY A 279 7.30 -31.08 20.40
N ARG A 280 7.54 -31.27 21.69
CA ARG A 280 8.79 -31.94 22.02
C ARG A 280 8.62 -33.40 21.61
N ASP A 281 9.03 -33.71 20.39
CA ASP A 281 9.18 -35.10 19.97
C ASP A 281 10.26 -35.76 20.87
N SER A 282 9.76 -36.52 21.83
CA SER A 282 10.60 -37.42 22.65
C SER A 282 11.05 -38.55 21.74
N GLY A 283 12.12 -38.33 20.99
CA GLY A 283 12.92 -39.37 20.39
C GLY A 283 13.59 -40.17 21.50
N ALA A 284 12.84 -41.07 22.17
CA ALA A 284 13.39 -42.08 23.02
C ALA A 284 14.25 -43.01 22.18
N LEU A 285 15.54 -42.92 22.35
CA LEU A 285 16.50 -43.93 21.95
C LEU A 285 16.14 -45.25 22.66
N ALA A 286 15.48 -46.15 21.96
CA ALA A 286 15.45 -47.56 22.35
C ALA A 286 16.71 -48.22 21.78
N ASN A 287 17.73 -48.28 22.61
CA ASN A 287 18.88 -49.14 22.42
C ASN A 287 18.49 -50.51 23.01
N SER A 288 18.43 -51.55 22.22
CA SER A 288 18.46 -52.96 22.70
C SER A 288 18.76 -53.93 21.58
N GLY A 289 19.83 -54.66 21.69
CA GLY A 289 20.11 -55.97 21.09
C GLY A 289 21.10 -55.99 19.95
#